data_77a2d278feb77ca1ad94eddbeb6bf867
#
_entry.id   77a2d278feb77ca1ad94eddbeb6bf867
#
_cell.length_a   1.000
_cell.length_b   1.000
_cell.length_c   1.000
_cell.angle_alpha   90.00
_cell.angle_beta   90.00
_cell.angle_gamma   90.00
#
_symmetry.space_group_name_H-M   'P 1'
#
loop_
_entity.id
_entity.type
_entity.pdbx_description
1 polymer ?
#
loop_
_entity_poly.entity_id
_entity_poly.type
_entity_poly.pdbx_seq_one_letter_code
_entity_poly.pdbx_strand_id
1 'polypeptide(L)'
;QDGNLLAYSISEGGSDWRKVIIMDVASQKILEDTLVDVKFSGMAWRGNEGFYYSSYEKPKGSELSAKTDQHKLYFHRLGTSQKEDQVVFGDQFKRRYVGGYLTEDEKYLVVSAANSTSGNELYVKDLSASDAPFVPILKDFDTDTSILDHQDGKFFLVTNMNAPNKRVVWVDVQNPSPENWKDLIPETEHVLNIGTGSGFFYAEYMIDAISQVKQYDYKGQLIREIQLPGIGSIDGLGGEREDEVLYYSFTNYITPGTLYAFHPKTGESVLYNAPKIDFNPNDFETHQVFYNSADGTKIPMIITYKKGLEMNGKNPTILYGYGGFNISLTPSFSVPNIVWMEQGGIYAVANLRGGGEYGKKWHDAGTQLQKQNVFDDFIAAGEYLIQNKYTSSDYLAIRGGSNGGLLVGAVMTQRPDLMKVALPAVGVLDMLRYHTFTAGAGWAYDYGTSEQSKEMFEYLKAYSPVHNVKAGVNYPATLVTTADHDDRVVPAHSFKFISELQAKDGGKNPVLIRIETNAGHGAGTPISKSIEQYADIFAFTLWNMGVR
;
A
#
# COMPACT_ATOMS: atom_id res chain seq x y z
N GLN A 1 -0.14 -14.96 -22.59
CA GLN A 1 -1.30 -14.29 -23.23
C GLN A 1 -2.23 -15.26 -23.92
N ASP A 2 -1.72 -16.35 -24.46
CA ASP A 2 -2.54 -17.44 -25.00
C ASP A 2 -3.01 -18.46 -23.94
N GLY A 3 -2.64 -18.23 -22.65
CA GLY A 3 -3.01 -19.08 -21.53
C GLY A 3 -2.23 -20.40 -21.43
N ASN A 4 -1.23 -20.62 -22.28
CA ASN A 4 -0.47 -21.87 -22.28
C ASN A 4 0.59 -21.93 -21.18
N LEU A 5 1.14 -20.80 -20.77
CA LEU A 5 2.18 -20.70 -19.76
C LEU A 5 1.76 -19.81 -18.59
N LEU A 6 2.11 -20.23 -17.39
CA LEU A 6 1.91 -19.46 -16.16
C LEU A 6 3.27 -19.25 -15.47
N ALA A 7 3.65 -17.99 -15.28
CA ALA A 7 4.75 -17.65 -14.37
C ALA A 7 4.20 -17.18 -13.03
N TYR A 8 4.73 -17.71 -11.95
CA TYR A 8 4.35 -17.30 -10.60
C TYR A 8 5.57 -17.21 -9.69
N SER A 9 5.50 -16.34 -8.71
CA SER A 9 6.59 -16.12 -7.78
C SER A 9 6.30 -16.76 -6.41
N ILE A 10 7.35 -17.33 -5.82
CA ILE A 10 7.31 -17.94 -4.49
C ILE A 10 8.23 -17.17 -3.56
N SER A 11 7.72 -16.85 -2.36
CA SER A 11 8.51 -16.31 -1.26
C SER A 11 8.82 -17.42 -0.26
N GLU A 12 10.08 -17.67 -0.01
CA GLU A 12 10.52 -18.58 1.04
C GLU A 12 10.66 -17.82 2.37
N GLY A 13 10.00 -18.31 3.44
CA GLY A 13 10.04 -17.65 4.73
C GLY A 13 9.44 -16.25 4.79
N GLY A 14 8.68 -15.83 3.76
CA GLY A 14 8.04 -14.51 3.72
C GLY A 14 8.96 -13.34 3.33
N SER A 15 10.21 -13.58 2.97
CA SER A 15 11.14 -12.57 2.45
C SER A 15 10.64 -11.94 1.15
N ASP A 16 11.07 -10.71 0.86
CA ASP A 16 10.82 -10.04 -0.42
C ASP A 16 11.65 -10.62 -1.58
N TRP A 17 12.66 -11.42 -1.30
CA TRP A 17 13.37 -12.20 -2.31
C TRP A 17 12.53 -13.36 -2.79
N ARG A 18 12.37 -13.49 -4.10
CA ARG A 18 11.45 -14.42 -4.75
C ARG A 18 12.16 -15.36 -5.71
N LYS A 19 11.59 -16.57 -5.86
CA LYS A 19 11.80 -17.44 -7.00
C LYS A 19 10.64 -17.26 -7.98
N VAL A 20 10.94 -17.27 -9.28
CA VAL A 20 9.91 -17.31 -10.33
C VAL A 20 9.94 -18.69 -10.96
N ILE A 21 8.80 -19.33 -11.00
CA ILE A 21 8.58 -20.65 -11.55
C ILE A 21 7.64 -20.53 -12.75
N ILE A 22 7.93 -21.26 -13.81
CA ILE A 22 7.13 -21.27 -15.03
C ILE A 22 6.52 -22.65 -15.19
N MET A 23 5.22 -22.70 -15.44
CA MET A 23 4.45 -23.91 -15.58
C MET A 23 3.70 -23.93 -16.92
N ASP A 24 3.76 -25.06 -17.63
CA ASP A 24 2.84 -25.37 -18.71
C ASP A 24 1.46 -25.66 -18.12
N VAL A 25 0.46 -24.87 -18.50
CA VAL A 25 -0.88 -24.91 -17.91
C VAL A 25 -1.62 -26.21 -18.21
N ALA A 26 -1.49 -26.71 -19.45
CA ALA A 26 -2.21 -27.89 -19.89
C ALA A 26 -1.70 -29.18 -19.22
N SER A 27 -0.39 -29.33 -19.11
CA SER A 27 0.24 -30.51 -18.48
C SER A 27 0.50 -30.35 -16.99
N GLN A 28 0.38 -29.13 -16.44
CA GLN A 28 0.75 -28.75 -15.08
C GLN A 28 2.21 -29.05 -14.72
N LYS A 29 3.08 -29.18 -15.73
CA LYS A 29 4.51 -29.43 -15.55
C LYS A 29 5.27 -28.12 -15.37
N ILE A 30 6.12 -28.09 -14.36
CA ILE A 30 7.08 -27.01 -14.16
C ILE A 30 8.18 -27.15 -15.22
N LEU A 31 8.47 -26.04 -15.90
CA LEU A 31 9.58 -25.96 -16.85
C LEU A 31 10.91 -25.87 -16.10
N GLU A 32 12.02 -26.11 -16.84
CA GLU A 32 13.36 -26.04 -16.27
C GLU A 32 13.75 -24.59 -15.92
N ASP A 33 13.13 -23.62 -16.58
CA ASP A 33 13.34 -22.20 -16.30
C ASP A 33 12.87 -21.85 -14.89
N THR A 34 13.81 -21.57 -14.01
CA THR A 34 13.55 -21.07 -12.66
C THR A 34 14.44 -19.87 -12.42
N LEU A 35 13.83 -18.72 -12.13
CA LEU A 35 14.58 -17.54 -11.73
C LEU A 35 14.68 -17.47 -10.21
N VAL A 36 15.84 -17.07 -9.73
CA VAL A 36 16.12 -16.88 -8.30
C VAL A 36 16.53 -15.44 -8.05
N ASP A 37 16.51 -15.03 -6.79
CA ASP A 37 16.97 -13.71 -6.37
C ASP A 37 16.24 -12.56 -7.08
N VAL A 38 14.93 -12.70 -7.27
CA VAL A 38 14.06 -11.67 -7.86
C VAL A 38 13.42 -10.86 -6.73
N LYS A 39 13.45 -9.53 -6.82
CA LYS A 39 12.92 -8.66 -5.77
C LYS A 39 12.24 -7.43 -6.36
N PHE A 40 11.04 -7.11 -5.85
CA PHE A 40 10.21 -5.97 -6.27
C PHE A 40 9.95 -5.96 -7.79
N SER A 41 9.45 -7.07 -8.31
CA SER A 41 9.25 -7.27 -9.73
C SER A 41 7.86 -7.80 -10.06
N GLY A 42 7.26 -7.25 -11.12
CA GLY A 42 6.27 -7.94 -11.92
C GLY A 42 6.94 -8.80 -13.00
N MET A 43 6.12 -9.45 -13.83
CA MET A 43 6.55 -10.21 -15.00
C MET A 43 5.73 -9.74 -16.20
N ALA A 44 6.39 -9.10 -17.17
CA ALA A 44 5.75 -8.60 -18.38
C ALA A 44 6.08 -9.54 -19.56
N TRP A 45 5.12 -10.37 -19.92
CA TRP A 45 5.27 -11.35 -20.99
C TRP A 45 5.36 -10.69 -22.37
N ARG A 46 6.31 -11.15 -23.18
CA ARG A 46 6.43 -10.85 -24.61
C ARG A 46 6.09 -12.10 -25.40
N GLY A 47 4.84 -12.24 -25.79
CA GLY A 47 4.32 -13.47 -26.41
C GLY A 47 4.74 -14.71 -25.61
N ASN A 48 5.23 -15.73 -26.31
CA ASN A 48 5.81 -16.93 -25.72
C ASN A 48 7.35 -16.96 -25.80
N GLU A 49 8.00 -15.84 -26.11
CA GLU A 49 9.47 -15.77 -26.16
C GLU A 49 10.10 -15.72 -24.78
N GLY A 50 9.44 -15.04 -23.84
CA GLY A 50 9.94 -14.77 -22.51
C GLY A 50 9.23 -13.62 -21.83
N PHE A 51 9.85 -13.05 -20.81
CA PHE A 51 9.25 -11.94 -20.07
C PHE A 51 10.32 -11.00 -19.49
N TYR A 52 9.91 -9.76 -19.29
CA TYR A 52 10.69 -8.76 -18.56
C TYR A 52 10.46 -8.92 -17.06
N TYR A 53 11.53 -8.80 -16.28
CA TYR A 53 11.49 -8.80 -14.82
C TYR A 53 12.57 -7.88 -14.27
N SER A 54 12.43 -7.49 -13.01
CA SER A 54 13.38 -6.61 -12.34
C SER A 54 14.00 -7.28 -11.12
N SER A 55 15.23 -6.95 -10.80
CA SER A 55 15.86 -7.34 -9.56
C SER A 55 17.09 -6.48 -9.23
N TYR A 56 17.61 -6.70 -8.02
CA TYR A 56 18.91 -6.22 -7.57
C TYR A 56 19.95 -7.35 -7.69
N GLU A 57 21.21 -6.99 -7.81
CA GLU A 57 22.28 -7.95 -7.52
C GLU A 57 22.18 -8.37 -6.05
N LYS A 58 22.32 -9.68 -5.80
CA LYS A 58 22.25 -10.20 -4.45
C LYS A 58 23.38 -9.60 -3.60
N PRO A 59 23.06 -8.95 -2.47
CA PRO A 59 24.08 -8.30 -1.67
C PRO A 59 25.02 -9.32 -1.01
N LYS A 60 26.26 -8.94 -0.82
CA LYS A 60 27.22 -9.72 -0.04
C LYS A 60 26.88 -9.60 1.45
N GLY A 61 26.85 -10.72 2.16
CA GLY A 61 26.51 -10.77 3.57
C GLY A 61 25.07 -11.20 3.82
N SER A 62 24.39 -10.59 4.81
CA SER A 62 23.02 -10.96 5.13
C SER A 62 22.02 -10.40 4.13
N GLU A 63 21.32 -11.27 3.41
CA GLU A 63 20.25 -10.91 2.48
C GLU A 63 19.09 -10.17 3.15
N LEU A 64 18.87 -10.45 4.44
CA LEU A 64 17.76 -9.90 5.21
C LEU A 64 18.05 -8.51 5.80
N SER A 65 19.29 -8.01 5.70
CA SER A 65 19.66 -6.70 6.25
C SER A 65 20.51 -5.84 5.33
N ALA A 66 21.19 -6.42 4.35
CA ALA A 66 22.06 -5.70 3.44
C ALA A 66 21.29 -4.80 2.48
N LYS A 67 21.83 -3.61 2.25
CA LYS A 67 21.23 -2.56 1.43
C LYS A 67 21.13 -2.97 -0.03
N THR A 68 19.99 -2.68 -0.65
CA THR A 68 19.73 -2.83 -2.08
C THR A 68 19.41 -1.45 -2.67
N ASP A 69 20.14 -1.02 -3.69
CA ASP A 69 20.00 0.35 -4.20
C ASP A 69 20.14 0.54 -5.72
N GLN A 70 20.48 -0.52 -6.47
CA GLN A 70 20.50 -0.47 -7.93
C GLN A 70 19.62 -1.59 -8.50
N HIS A 71 18.42 -1.21 -8.89
CA HIS A 71 17.45 -2.07 -9.56
C HIS A 71 17.69 -2.06 -11.06
N LYS A 72 17.56 -3.21 -11.72
CA LYS A 72 17.72 -3.35 -13.17
C LYS A 72 16.54 -4.12 -13.74
N LEU A 73 16.16 -3.79 -14.96
CA LEU A 73 15.20 -4.54 -15.76
C LEU A 73 15.96 -5.53 -16.64
N TYR A 74 15.55 -6.78 -16.61
CA TYR A 74 16.10 -7.89 -17.40
C TYR A 74 15.06 -8.45 -18.36
N PHE A 75 15.52 -9.14 -19.39
CA PHE A 75 14.67 -9.99 -20.23
C PHE A 75 15.13 -11.44 -20.09
N HIS A 76 14.24 -12.31 -19.64
CA HIS A 76 14.45 -13.76 -19.60
C HIS A 76 13.83 -14.40 -20.83
N ARG A 77 14.65 -15.08 -21.64
CA ARG A 77 14.20 -15.88 -22.78
C ARG A 77 13.90 -17.30 -22.29
N LEU A 78 12.73 -17.81 -22.59
CA LEU A 78 12.36 -19.19 -22.23
C LEU A 78 13.34 -20.21 -22.82
N GLY A 79 13.66 -21.24 -22.04
CA GLY A 79 14.60 -22.29 -22.42
C GLY A 79 16.07 -21.90 -22.32
N THR A 80 16.38 -20.74 -21.72
CA THR A 80 17.77 -20.32 -21.45
C THR A 80 18.05 -20.23 -19.96
N SER A 81 19.33 -20.20 -19.60
CA SER A 81 19.72 -19.98 -18.20
C SER A 81 19.54 -18.53 -17.80
N GLN A 82 19.08 -18.27 -16.56
CA GLN A 82 19.01 -16.90 -15.99
C GLN A 82 20.34 -16.14 -16.09
N LYS A 83 21.48 -16.83 -16.13
CA LYS A 83 22.80 -16.20 -16.29
C LYS A 83 23.01 -15.57 -17.68
N GLU A 84 22.20 -15.97 -18.65
CA GLU A 84 22.23 -15.43 -20.02
C GLU A 84 21.30 -14.23 -20.18
N ASP A 85 20.52 -13.89 -19.15
CA ASP A 85 19.56 -12.80 -19.19
C ASP A 85 20.25 -11.47 -19.40
N GLN A 86 19.72 -10.70 -20.33
CA GLN A 86 20.28 -9.41 -20.70
C GLN A 86 19.66 -8.29 -19.87
N VAL A 87 20.52 -7.37 -19.41
CA VAL A 87 20.04 -6.12 -18.83
C VAL A 87 19.43 -5.26 -19.93
N VAL A 88 18.17 -4.91 -19.76
CA VAL A 88 17.41 -4.07 -20.69
C VAL A 88 17.47 -2.61 -20.30
N PHE A 89 17.45 -2.33 -18.99
CA PHE A 89 17.49 -0.97 -18.45
C PHE A 89 18.07 -0.95 -17.03
N GLY A 90 18.76 0.15 -16.67
CA GLY A 90 19.26 0.38 -15.32
C GLY A 90 20.74 0.08 -15.10
N ASP A 91 21.47 -0.29 -16.13
CA ASP A 91 22.92 -0.56 -16.04
C ASP A 91 23.77 0.72 -16.02
N GLN A 92 23.37 1.73 -16.79
CA GLN A 92 24.12 2.97 -16.97
C GLN A 92 23.98 3.95 -15.80
N PHE A 93 22.91 3.88 -15.02
CA PHE A 93 22.65 4.77 -13.89
C PHE A 93 21.85 4.09 -12.79
N LYS A 94 22.15 4.49 -11.58
CA LYS A 94 21.61 3.89 -10.38
C LYS A 94 20.20 4.40 -10.10
N ARG A 95 19.23 3.47 -10.04
CA ARG A 95 17.86 3.73 -9.59
C ARG A 95 17.45 2.66 -8.59
N ARG A 96 16.75 3.06 -7.54
CA ARG A 96 16.30 2.11 -6.52
C ARG A 96 15.16 1.23 -6.99
N TYR A 97 14.32 1.75 -7.88
CA TYR A 97 13.18 1.02 -8.43
C TYR A 97 13.16 1.19 -9.95
N VAL A 98 13.14 0.09 -10.65
CA VAL A 98 12.99 0.04 -12.11
C VAL A 98 11.93 -1.01 -12.41
N GLY A 99 10.86 -0.63 -13.08
CA GLY A 99 9.82 -1.55 -13.53
C GLY A 99 9.60 -1.42 -15.03
N GLY A 100 9.22 -2.52 -15.66
CA GLY A 100 8.87 -2.55 -17.07
C GLY A 100 7.51 -3.21 -17.29
N TYR A 101 6.73 -2.68 -18.21
CA TYR A 101 5.49 -3.30 -18.68
C TYR A 101 5.30 -3.05 -20.17
N LEU A 102 4.46 -3.86 -20.81
CA LEU A 102 4.15 -3.74 -22.22
C LEU A 102 2.77 -3.12 -22.42
N THR A 103 2.61 -2.39 -23.53
CA THR A 103 1.29 -2.11 -24.06
C THR A 103 0.59 -3.40 -24.46
N GLU A 104 -0.72 -3.43 -24.48
CA GLU A 104 -1.50 -4.65 -24.73
C GLU A 104 -1.13 -5.36 -26.05
N ASP A 105 -0.84 -4.59 -27.09
CA ASP A 105 -0.39 -5.10 -28.40
C ASP A 105 1.11 -5.45 -28.45
N GLU A 106 1.81 -5.36 -27.32
CA GLU A 106 3.25 -5.59 -27.16
C GLU A 106 4.15 -4.70 -28.04
N LYS A 107 3.61 -3.63 -28.61
CA LYS A 107 4.36 -2.73 -29.46
C LYS A 107 5.36 -1.88 -28.68
N TYR A 108 4.99 -1.43 -27.49
CA TYR A 108 5.84 -0.57 -26.68
C TYR A 108 6.20 -1.22 -25.33
N LEU A 109 7.51 -1.18 -25.01
CA LEU A 109 8.00 -1.42 -23.67
C LEU A 109 8.06 -0.07 -22.94
N VAL A 110 7.33 0.04 -21.84
CA VAL A 110 7.34 1.21 -20.97
C VAL A 110 8.20 0.91 -19.74
N VAL A 111 9.11 1.80 -19.41
CA VAL A 111 9.97 1.69 -18.23
C VAL A 111 9.74 2.86 -17.31
N SER A 112 9.42 2.54 -16.06
CA SER A 112 9.36 3.50 -14.95
C SER A 112 10.58 3.32 -14.06
N ALA A 113 11.27 4.41 -13.75
CA ALA A 113 12.44 4.39 -12.89
C ALA A 113 12.34 5.44 -11.78
N ALA A 114 12.63 5.07 -10.54
CA ALA A 114 12.47 5.94 -9.38
C ALA A 114 13.59 5.75 -8.35
N ASN A 115 13.82 6.80 -7.56
CA ASN A 115 14.76 6.77 -6.44
C ASN A 115 14.05 6.65 -5.08
N SER A 116 12.76 6.89 -5.05
CA SER A 116 11.93 6.76 -3.86
C SER A 116 10.55 6.21 -4.24
N THR A 117 9.68 6.10 -3.28
CA THR A 117 8.31 5.57 -3.43
C THR A 117 7.34 6.56 -4.07
N SER A 118 7.78 7.77 -4.38
CA SER A 118 6.97 8.79 -5.07
C SER A 118 7.84 9.53 -6.09
N GLY A 119 7.25 9.81 -7.26
CA GLY A 119 7.92 10.42 -8.39
C GLY A 119 8.73 9.44 -9.23
N ASN A 120 8.58 9.50 -10.55
CA ASN A 120 9.27 8.59 -11.46
C ASN A 120 9.67 9.23 -12.78
N GLU A 121 10.80 8.79 -13.31
CA GLU A 121 11.14 8.92 -14.72
C GLU A 121 10.29 7.95 -15.54
N LEU A 122 10.02 8.29 -16.80
CA LEU A 122 9.25 7.45 -17.71
C LEU A 122 9.93 7.39 -19.07
N TYR A 123 10.12 6.17 -19.56
CA TYR A 123 10.76 5.88 -20.85
C TYR A 123 9.88 4.93 -21.66
N VAL A 124 9.99 5.02 -22.97
CA VAL A 124 9.30 4.13 -23.89
C VAL A 124 10.25 3.65 -24.98
N LYS A 125 10.14 2.38 -25.38
CA LYS A 125 10.87 1.77 -26.48
C LYS A 125 9.89 1.11 -27.45
N ASP A 126 9.98 1.44 -28.74
CA ASP A 126 9.22 0.76 -29.80
C ASP A 126 9.88 -0.59 -30.10
N LEU A 127 9.17 -1.67 -29.82
CA LEU A 127 9.64 -3.05 -30.02
C LEU A 127 9.43 -3.55 -31.47
N SER A 128 8.75 -2.79 -32.32
CA SER A 128 8.62 -3.14 -33.76
C SER A 128 9.94 -2.97 -34.52
N ALA A 129 10.90 -2.23 -33.97
CA ALA A 129 12.24 -2.07 -34.49
C ALA A 129 13.26 -2.55 -33.46
N SER A 130 14.09 -3.54 -33.84
CA SER A 130 15.07 -4.17 -32.92
C SER A 130 16.03 -3.19 -32.27
N ASP A 131 16.44 -2.16 -33.00
CA ASP A 131 17.46 -1.20 -32.56
C ASP A 131 16.87 0.14 -32.10
N ALA A 132 15.54 0.22 -31.90
CA ALA A 132 14.92 1.44 -31.40
C ALA A 132 15.49 1.83 -30.02
N PRO A 133 15.87 3.10 -29.80
CA PRO A 133 16.33 3.55 -28.50
C PRO A 133 15.18 3.69 -27.53
N PHE A 134 15.49 3.76 -26.23
CA PHE A 134 14.55 4.29 -25.25
C PHE A 134 14.37 5.78 -25.46
N VAL A 135 13.13 6.21 -25.60
CA VAL A 135 12.75 7.62 -25.70
C VAL A 135 12.27 8.06 -24.30
N PRO A 136 12.95 9.05 -23.69
CA PRO A 136 12.50 9.57 -22.40
C PRO A 136 11.25 10.44 -22.60
N ILE A 137 10.22 10.17 -21.78
CA ILE A 137 9.03 11.01 -21.68
C ILE A 137 9.20 11.99 -20.52
N LEU A 138 9.68 11.49 -19.37
CA LEU A 138 10.02 12.26 -18.18
C LEU A 138 11.41 11.88 -17.68
N LYS A 139 12.19 12.88 -17.24
CA LYS A 139 13.57 12.70 -16.74
C LYS A 139 13.76 13.17 -15.30
N ASP A 140 12.69 13.50 -14.62
CA ASP A 140 12.71 13.97 -13.22
C ASP A 140 11.86 13.04 -12.35
N PHE A 141 11.82 13.31 -11.04
CA PHE A 141 11.08 12.55 -10.03
C PHE A 141 10.00 13.40 -9.36
N ASP A 142 9.56 14.49 -10.01
CA ASP A 142 8.63 15.44 -9.38
C ASP A 142 7.17 14.96 -9.45
N THR A 143 6.89 14.03 -10.36
CA THR A 143 5.53 13.55 -10.62
C THR A 143 5.45 12.04 -10.72
N ASP A 144 4.26 11.51 -10.45
CA ASP A 144 3.88 10.13 -10.71
C ASP A 144 3.13 10.08 -12.04
N THR A 145 3.71 9.40 -13.03
CA THR A 145 3.17 9.33 -14.38
C THR A 145 3.32 7.93 -14.96
N SER A 146 2.26 7.43 -15.59
CA SER A 146 2.29 6.15 -16.30
C SER A 146 1.50 6.21 -17.61
N ILE A 147 1.88 5.37 -18.58
CA ILE A 147 1.12 5.15 -19.79
C ILE A 147 0.02 4.15 -19.50
N LEU A 148 -1.22 4.52 -19.83
CA LEU A 148 -2.40 3.67 -19.68
C LEU A 148 -2.59 2.76 -20.90
N ASP A 149 -2.49 3.35 -22.09
CA ASP A 149 -2.68 2.69 -23.38
C ASP A 149 -2.20 3.57 -24.53
N HIS A 150 -2.29 3.07 -25.76
CA HIS A 150 -2.09 3.87 -26.96
C HIS A 150 -3.11 3.51 -28.04
N GLN A 151 -3.45 4.47 -28.86
CA GLN A 151 -4.33 4.28 -30.03
C GLN A 151 -4.10 5.41 -31.04
N ASP A 152 -4.17 5.09 -32.33
CA ASP A 152 -4.13 6.06 -33.43
C ASP A 152 -2.93 7.02 -33.34
N GLY A 153 -1.75 6.50 -33.00
CA GLY A 153 -0.52 7.29 -32.87
C GLY A 153 -0.44 8.18 -31.62
N LYS A 154 -1.27 7.94 -30.63
CA LYS A 154 -1.31 8.69 -29.38
C LYS A 154 -1.05 7.78 -28.19
N PHE A 155 -0.26 8.26 -27.22
CA PHE A 155 -0.24 7.70 -25.87
C PHE A 155 -1.28 8.37 -24.99
N PHE A 156 -1.93 7.59 -24.13
CA PHE A 156 -2.77 8.07 -23.03
C PHE A 156 -2.03 7.86 -21.72
N LEU A 157 -1.88 8.93 -20.94
CA LEU A 157 -1.13 8.91 -19.70
C LEU A 157 -1.99 9.41 -18.54
N VAL A 158 -1.81 8.81 -17.37
CA VAL A 158 -2.29 9.38 -16.12
C VAL A 158 -1.11 10.03 -15.41
N THR A 159 -1.33 11.23 -14.87
CA THR A 159 -0.27 12.02 -14.23
C THR A 159 -0.80 12.93 -13.14
N ASN A 160 0.03 13.20 -12.13
CA ASN A 160 -0.20 14.28 -11.17
C ASN A 160 0.57 15.56 -11.50
N MET A 161 1.20 15.65 -12.67
CA MET A 161 1.86 16.86 -13.15
C MET A 161 0.84 18.00 -13.32
N ASN A 162 1.03 19.09 -12.55
CA ASN A 162 0.10 20.22 -12.48
C ASN A 162 -1.36 19.81 -12.16
N ALA A 163 -1.54 18.65 -11.52
CA ALA A 163 -2.83 18.07 -11.19
C ALA A 163 -2.68 17.17 -9.94
N PRO A 164 -2.66 17.72 -8.72
CA PRO A 164 -2.44 16.96 -7.49
C PRO A 164 -3.38 15.76 -7.29
N ASN A 165 -4.60 15.83 -7.83
CA ASN A 165 -5.59 14.75 -7.79
C ASN A 165 -5.55 13.86 -9.04
N LYS A 166 -4.58 14.06 -9.92
CA LYS A 166 -4.37 13.39 -11.21
C LYS A 166 -5.38 13.78 -12.29
N ARG A 167 -4.91 13.64 -13.51
CA ARG A 167 -5.64 13.83 -14.76
C ARG A 167 -5.18 12.82 -15.79
N VAL A 168 -5.95 12.62 -16.84
CA VAL A 168 -5.54 11.88 -18.03
C VAL A 168 -5.21 12.86 -19.15
N VAL A 169 -4.06 12.66 -19.76
CA VAL A 169 -3.60 13.42 -20.92
C VAL A 169 -3.37 12.49 -22.10
N TRP A 170 -3.35 13.05 -23.31
CA TRP A 170 -2.88 12.36 -24.48
C TRP A 170 -1.77 13.13 -25.17
N VAL A 171 -0.90 12.43 -25.89
CA VAL A 171 0.21 13.00 -26.64
C VAL A 171 0.53 12.15 -27.87
N ASP A 172 1.02 12.80 -28.94
CA ASP A 172 1.53 12.11 -30.11
C ASP A 172 2.74 11.26 -29.74
N VAL A 173 2.76 9.97 -30.16
CA VAL A 173 3.86 9.05 -29.86
C VAL A 173 5.21 9.50 -30.46
N GLN A 174 5.18 10.34 -31.50
CA GLN A 174 6.40 10.89 -32.13
C GLN A 174 7.00 12.07 -31.35
N ASN A 175 6.19 12.75 -30.51
CA ASN A 175 6.60 13.90 -29.72
C ASN A 175 6.02 13.80 -28.29
N PRO A 176 6.46 12.82 -27.50
CA PRO A 176 5.79 12.47 -26.25
C PRO A 176 6.12 13.36 -25.04
N SER A 177 6.94 14.42 -25.24
CA SER A 177 7.37 15.32 -24.16
C SER A 177 6.20 16.07 -23.50
N PRO A 178 6.31 16.43 -22.21
CA PRO A 178 5.21 17.02 -21.43
C PRO A 178 4.64 18.32 -21.98
N GLU A 179 5.44 19.13 -22.68
CA GLU A 179 4.98 20.36 -23.32
C GLU A 179 3.93 20.14 -24.41
N ASN A 180 3.84 18.92 -24.93
CA ASN A 180 2.88 18.55 -25.97
C ASN A 180 1.63 17.85 -25.43
N TRP A 181 1.55 17.63 -24.11
CA TRP A 181 0.42 16.93 -23.51
C TRP A 181 -0.86 17.76 -23.57
N LYS A 182 -1.96 17.08 -23.87
CA LYS A 182 -3.29 17.69 -23.94
C LYS A 182 -4.24 16.96 -23.01
N ASP A 183 -5.04 17.69 -22.26
CA ASP A 183 -6.05 17.10 -21.38
C ASP A 183 -7.05 16.25 -22.16
N LEU A 184 -7.34 15.06 -21.61
CA LEU A 184 -8.37 14.16 -22.07
C LEU A 184 -9.47 14.01 -21.02
N ILE A 185 -9.09 13.68 -19.79
CA ILE A 185 -9.96 13.71 -18.61
C ILE A 185 -9.32 14.67 -17.62
N PRO A 186 -9.87 15.90 -17.47
CA PRO A 186 -9.29 16.91 -16.59
C PRO A 186 -9.30 16.50 -15.12
N GLU A 187 -8.38 17.09 -14.35
CA GLU A 187 -8.40 16.97 -12.89
C GLU A 187 -9.74 17.43 -12.31
N THR A 188 -10.18 16.75 -11.26
CA THR A 188 -11.33 17.15 -10.44
C THR A 188 -10.90 17.43 -9.00
N GLU A 189 -11.85 17.80 -8.14
CA GLU A 189 -11.61 17.92 -6.71
C GLU A 189 -11.35 16.57 -6.00
N HIS A 190 -11.59 15.45 -6.68
CA HIS A 190 -11.42 14.10 -6.16
C HIS A 190 -10.23 13.40 -6.80
N VAL A 191 -9.57 12.53 -6.03
CA VAL A 191 -8.42 11.75 -6.51
C VAL A 191 -8.87 10.75 -7.55
N LEU A 192 -8.18 10.75 -8.69
CA LEU A 192 -8.40 9.82 -9.79
C LEU A 192 -7.50 8.59 -9.66
N ASN A 193 -8.13 7.41 -9.71
CA ASN A 193 -7.50 6.15 -10.08
C ASN A 193 -8.16 5.66 -11.36
N ILE A 194 -7.39 5.10 -12.31
CA ILE A 194 -7.95 4.83 -13.64
C ILE A 194 -7.41 3.52 -14.22
N GLY A 195 -8.30 2.76 -14.84
CA GLY A 195 -7.99 1.56 -15.61
C GLY A 195 -8.57 1.64 -17.03
N THR A 196 -8.16 0.70 -17.86
CA THR A 196 -8.65 0.53 -19.24
C THR A 196 -9.23 -0.87 -19.44
N GLY A 197 -10.13 -1.02 -20.38
CA GLY A 197 -10.69 -2.31 -20.79
C GLY A 197 -11.85 -2.12 -21.77
N SER A 198 -12.07 -3.08 -22.64
CA SER A 198 -13.16 -3.04 -23.64
C SER A 198 -13.17 -1.76 -24.50
N GLY A 199 -12.01 -1.10 -24.67
CA GLY A 199 -11.90 0.15 -25.41
C GLY A 199 -12.40 1.40 -24.66
N PHE A 200 -12.50 1.36 -23.32
CA PHE A 200 -12.94 2.46 -22.47
C PHE A 200 -11.93 2.74 -21.34
N PHE A 201 -12.03 3.94 -20.78
CA PHE A 201 -11.44 4.28 -19.49
C PHE A 201 -12.46 4.11 -18.37
N TYR A 202 -12.01 3.60 -17.24
CA TYR A 202 -12.77 3.50 -15.99
C TYR A 202 -12.12 4.36 -14.95
N ALA A 203 -12.67 5.55 -14.73
CA ALA A 203 -12.18 6.53 -13.78
C ALA A 203 -12.86 6.29 -12.43
N GLU A 204 -12.09 5.80 -11.47
CA GLU A 204 -12.49 5.72 -10.08
C GLU A 204 -12.07 7.00 -9.37
N TYR A 205 -13.04 7.71 -8.83
CA TYR A 205 -12.82 8.87 -7.98
C TYR A 205 -13.00 8.50 -6.52
N MET A 206 -12.05 8.91 -5.69
CA MET A 206 -12.13 8.71 -4.25
C MET A 206 -12.80 9.94 -3.61
N ILE A 207 -14.00 9.73 -3.05
CA ILE A 207 -14.77 10.76 -2.36
C ILE A 207 -14.84 10.39 -0.89
N ASP A 208 -14.11 11.12 -0.03
CA ASP A 208 -14.03 10.82 1.39
C ASP A 208 -13.71 9.32 1.67
N ALA A 209 -12.69 8.79 0.98
CA ALA A 209 -12.24 7.40 1.03
C ALA A 209 -13.21 6.35 0.44
N ILE A 210 -14.23 6.76 -0.31
CA ILE A 210 -15.26 5.89 -0.92
C ILE A 210 -15.17 6.00 -2.43
N SER A 211 -15.37 4.90 -3.14
CA SER A 211 -15.29 4.84 -4.61
C SER A 211 -16.54 5.37 -5.30
N GLN A 212 -16.33 6.19 -6.34
CA GLN A 212 -17.31 6.52 -7.38
C GLN A 212 -16.66 6.24 -8.74
N VAL A 213 -17.36 5.59 -9.67
CA VAL A 213 -16.76 5.14 -10.93
C VAL A 213 -17.47 5.72 -12.13
N LYS A 214 -16.71 6.24 -13.09
CA LYS A 214 -17.21 6.79 -14.37
C LYS A 214 -16.53 6.09 -15.53
N GLN A 215 -17.31 5.76 -16.55
CA GLN A 215 -16.85 5.18 -17.81
C GLN A 215 -16.73 6.29 -18.86
N TYR A 216 -15.53 6.40 -19.49
CA TYR A 216 -15.25 7.34 -20.58
C TYR A 216 -14.81 6.60 -21.82
N ASP A 217 -15.12 7.16 -23.00
CA ASP A 217 -14.51 6.69 -24.23
C ASP A 217 -13.08 7.23 -24.40
N TYR A 218 -12.36 6.74 -25.42
CA TYR A 218 -10.99 7.18 -25.72
C TYR A 218 -10.89 8.61 -26.31
N LYS A 219 -12.04 9.28 -26.48
CA LYS A 219 -12.11 10.71 -26.83
C LYS A 219 -12.31 11.60 -25.59
N GLY A 220 -12.41 10.99 -24.40
CA GLY A 220 -12.63 11.68 -23.15
C GLY A 220 -14.09 12.05 -22.88
N GLN A 221 -15.03 11.46 -23.62
CA GLN A 221 -16.46 11.70 -23.42
C GLN A 221 -16.99 10.79 -22.33
N LEU A 222 -17.70 11.34 -21.35
CA LEU A 222 -18.38 10.58 -20.32
C LEU A 222 -19.52 9.76 -20.95
N ILE A 223 -19.46 8.43 -20.79
CA ILE A 223 -20.49 7.51 -21.23
C ILE A 223 -21.55 7.35 -20.14
N ARG A 224 -21.12 7.08 -18.89
CA ARG A 224 -21.99 6.89 -17.73
C ARG A 224 -21.24 6.93 -16.41
N GLU A 225 -21.98 7.11 -15.34
CA GLU A 225 -21.57 6.70 -14.00
C GLU A 225 -21.96 5.24 -13.78
N ILE A 226 -21.05 4.43 -13.26
CA ILE A 226 -21.29 3.01 -12.99
C ILE A 226 -21.97 2.89 -11.63
N GLN A 227 -23.16 2.29 -11.60
CA GLN A 227 -23.86 2.04 -10.35
C GLN A 227 -23.18 0.91 -9.58
N LEU A 228 -22.59 1.25 -8.42
CA LEU A 228 -21.97 0.27 -7.53
C LEU A 228 -23.02 -0.41 -6.63
N PRO A 229 -22.71 -1.61 -6.10
CA PRO A 229 -23.63 -2.36 -5.24
C PRO A 229 -23.98 -1.66 -3.92
N GLY A 230 -23.20 -0.69 -3.50
CA GLY A 230 -23.36 0.05 -2.26
C GLY A 230 -22.24 1.05 -2.02
N ILE A 231 -22.13 1.53 -0.78
CA ILE A 231 -21.06 2.40 -0.33
C ILE A 231 -19.86 1.54 0.06
N GLY A 232 -18.72 1.77 -0.57
CA GLY A 232 -17.51 1.00 -0.32
C GLY A 232 -16.40 1.30 -1.31
N SER A 233 -15.56 0.31 -1.54
CA SER A 233 -14.41 0.36 -2.44
C SER A 233 -14.53 -0.66 -3.54
N ILE A 234 -14.02 -0.32 -4.71
CA ILE A 234 -13.84 -1.28 -5.79
C ILE A 234 -12.36 -1.55 -6.05
N ASP A 235 -12.08 -2.67 -6.66
CA ASP A 235 -10.76 -3.01 -7.18
C ASP A 235 -10.89 -3.85 -8.45
N GLY A 236 -9.91 -3.71 -9.35
CA GLY A 236 -9.74 -4.56 -10.51
C GLY A 236 -10.61 -4.27 -11.72
N LEU A 237 -11.34 -3.14 -11.77
CA LEU A 237 -12.13 -2.81 -12.97
C LEU A 237 -11.22 -2.42 -14.13
N GLY A 238 -11.01 -3.36 -15.02
CA GLY A 238 -10.16 -3.25 -16.20
C GLY A 238 -10.05 -4.58 -16.91
N GLY A 239 -9.38 -4.59 -18.05
CA GLY A 239 -9.16 -5.78 -18.86
C GLY A 239 -8.57 -5.41 -20.21
N GLU A 240 -8.59 -6.36 -21.14
CA GLU A 240 -8.12 -6.16 -22.50
C GLU A 240 -9.14 -5.39 -23.35
N ARG A 241 -8.67 -4.84 -24.45
CA ARG A 241 -9.51 -3.99 -25.34
C ARG A 241 -10.69 -4.77 -25.96
N GLU A 242 -10.46 -6.05 -26.23
CA GLU A 242 -11.47 -6.91 -26.87
C GLU A 242 -12.37 -7.64 -25.87
N ASP A 243 -12.18 -7.45 -24.57
CA ASP A 243 -13.03 -8.07 -23.56
C ASP A 243 -14.47 -7.55 -23.65
N GLU A 244 -15.41 -8.46 -23.68
CA GLU A 244 -16.85 -8.13 -23.71
C GLU A 244 -17.44 -7.96 -22.32
N VAL A 245 -16.78 -8.56 -21.31
CA VAL A 245 -17.16 -8.52 -19.90
C VAL A 245 -15.92 -8.23 -19.07
N LEU A 246 -16.03 -7.28 -18.18
CA LEU A 246 -14.99 -6.95 -17.21
C LEU A 246 -15.42 -7.39 -15.81
N TYR A 247 -14.46 -7.51 -14.91
CA TYR A 247 -14.75 -7.92 -13.54
C TYR A 247 -14.21 -6.88 -12.57
N TYR A 248 -14.90 -6.69 -11.45
CA TYR A 248 -14.42 -5.91 -10.33
C TYR A 248 -14.85 -6.52 -9.00
N SER A 249 -14.04 -6.34 -7.99
CA SER A 249 -14.39 -6.67 -6.61
C SER A 249 -14.97 -5.45 -5.92
N PHE A 250 -16.05 -5.64 -5.15
CA PHE A 250 -16.61 -4.64 -4.27
C PHE A 250 -16.49 -5.09 -2.82
N THR A 251 -16.12 -4.18 -1.92
CA THR A 251 -15.97 -4.47 -0.49
C THR A 251 -16.25 -3.24 0.35
N ASN A 252 -16.55 -3.46 1.63
CA ASN A 252 -16.50 -2.45 2.69
C ASN A 252 -16.23 -3.15 4.03
N TYR A 253 -16.33 -2.44 5.16
CA TYR A 253 -16.00 -3.03 6.47
C TYR A 253 -16.92 -4.16 6.92
N ILE A 254 -18.12 -4.29 6.33
CA ILE A 254 -19.12 -5.31 6.66
C ILE A 254 -19.52 -6.18 5.46
N THR A 255 -18.94 -5.94 4.27
CA THR A 255 -19.21 -6.71 3.06
C THR A 255 -17.93 -7.35 2.57
N PRO A 256 -17.85 -8.70 2.55
CA PRO A 256 -16.70 -9.41 1.99
C PRO A 256 -16.47 -9.04 0.52
N GLY A 257 -15.22 -9.14 0.07
CA GLY A 257 -14.88 -8.91 -1.33
C GLY A 257 -15.76 -9.76 -2.25
N THR A 258 -16.66 -9.10 -2.97
CA THR A 258 -17.68 -9.72 -3.81
C THR A 258 -17.38 -9.38 -5.26
N LEU A 259 -17.32 -10.37 -6.13
CA LEU A 259 -16.96 -10.22 -7.53
C LEU A 259 -18.20 -10.00 -8.39
N TYR A 260 -18.14 -8.95 -9.20
CA TYR A 260 -19.18 -8.57 -10.18
C TYR A 260 -18.64 -8.66 -11.60
N ALA A 261 -19.48 -9.15 -12.51
CA ALA A 261 -19.28 -9.08 -13.94
C ALA A 261 -19.93 -7.78 -14.45
N PHE A 262 -19.15 -6.94 -15.08
CA PHE A 262 -19.59 -5.66 -15.65
C PHE A 262 -19.66 -5.76 -17.15
N HIS A 263 -20.78 -5.31 -17.74
CA HIS A 263 -21.03 -5.30 -19.18
C HIS A 263 -20.84 -3.88 -19.73
N PRO A 264 -19.70 -3.57 -20.38
CA PRO A 264 -19.35 -2.21 -20.79
C PRO A 264 -20.35 -1.55 -21.75
N LYS A 265 -20.99 -2.33 -22.61
CA LYS A 265 -21.97 -1.82 -23.60
C LYS A 265 -23.28 -1.36 -22.95
N THR A 266 -23.75 -2.08 -21.94
CA THR A 266 -25.03 -1.79 -21.25
C THR A 266 -24.85 -1.01 -19.95
N GLY A 267 -23.70 -1.14 -19.30
CA GLY A 267 -23.41 -0.57 -17.99
C GLY A 267 -23.96 -1.41 -16.83
N GLU A 268 -24.42 -2.62 -17.11
CA GLU A 268 -24.97 -3.53 -16.10
C GLU A 268 -23.84 -4.23 -15.33
N SER A 269 -23.98 -4.30 -14.00
CA SER A 269 -23.16 -5.12 -13.12
C SER A 269 -23.99 -6.28 -12.58
N VAL A 270 -23.50 -7.50 -12.75
CA VAL A 270 -24.17 -8.72 -12.30
C VAL A 270 -23.28 -9.42 -11.28
N LEU A 271 -23.87 -9.88 -10.17
CA LEU A 271 -23.15 -10.68 -9.19
C LEU A 271 -22.56 -11.93 -9.87
N TYR A 272 -21.25 -12.06 -9.81
CA TYR A 272 -20.53 -13.22 -10.36
C TYR A 272 -20.18 -14.23 -9.28
N ASN A 273 -19.58 -13.80 -8.19
CA ASN A 273 -19.20 -14.67 -7.08
C ASN A 273 -19.15 -13.91 -5.76
N ALA A 274 -19.64 -14.52 -4.70
CA ALA A 274 -19.55 -13.99 -3.34
C ALA A 274 -19.00 -15.07 -2.38
N PRO A 275 -18.08 -14.72 -1.47
CA PRO A 275 -17.61 -15.66 -0.48
C PRO A 275 -18.75 -16.03 0.48
N LYS A 276 -18.77 -17.29 0.88
CA LYS A 276 -19.69 -17.80 1.91
C LYS A 276 -19.05 -17.62 3.27
N ILE A 277 -19.52 -16.64 4.01
CA ILE A 277 -19.06 -16.36 5.37
C ILE A 277 -20.27 -16.40 6.31
N ASP A 278 -20.11 -17.10 7.43
CA ASP A 278 -21.17 -17.23 8.42
C ASP A 278 -21.22 -16.00 9.33
N PHE A 279 -21.75 -14.91 8.81
CA PHE A 279 -22.10 -13.72 9.58
C PHE A 279 -23.16 -12.91 8.82
N ASN A 280 -23.90 -12.09 9.56
CA ASN A 280 -24.93 -11.24 8.98
C ASN A 280 -24.44 -9.77 8.97
N PRO A 281 -24.18 -9.17 7.81
CA PRO A 281 -23.75 -7.77 7.72
C PRO A 281 -24.79 -6.78 8.26
N ASN A 282 -26.07 -7.17 8.29
CA ASN A 282 -27.15 -6.33 8.85
C ASN A 282 -27.09 -6.16 10.37
N ASP A 283 -26.28 -6.97 11.07
CA ASP A 283 -26.05 -6.84 12.52
C ASP A 283 -25.07 -5.72 12.86
N PHE A 284 -24.40 -5.14 11.85
CA PHE A 284 -23.38 -4.11 12.01
C PHE A 284 -23.82 -2.79 11.39
N GLU A 285 -23.24 -1.70 11.86
CA GLU A 285 -23.39 -0.37 11.28
C GLU A 285 -22.04 0.33 11.14
N THR A 286 -21.93 1.16 10.11
CA THR A 286 -20.72 1.91 9.78
C THR A 286 -21.08 3.39 9.64
N HIS A 287 -20.30 4.25 10.31
CA HIS A 287 -20.45 5.70 10.26
C HIS A 287 -19.16 6.37 9.83
N GLN A 288 -19.26 7.31 8.89
CA GLN A 288 -18.18 8.25 8.61
C GLN A 288 -18.36 9.50 9.46
N VAL A 289 -17.32 9.90 10.15
CA VAL A 289 -17.25 11.11 10.94
C VAL A 289 -16.07 11.96 10.49
N PHE A 290 -16.11 13.25 10.82
CA PHE A 290 -15.01 14.18 10.61
C PHE A 290 -14.66 14.83 11.95
N TYR A 291 -13.37 14.94 12.21
CA TYR A 291 -12.85 15.62 13.40
C TYR A 291 -11.75 16.60 12.99
N ASN A 292 -11.43 17.54 13.87
CA ASN A 292 -10.36 18.49 13.63
C ASN A 292 -9.05 18.02 14.26
N SER A 293 -7.97 18.06 13.50
CA SER A 293 -6.62 17.91 14.01
C SER A 293 -6.16 19.14 14.78
N ALA A 294 -4.96 19.07 15.36
CA ALA A 294 -4.40 20.15 16.17
C ALA A 294 -4.28 21.49 15.42
N ASP A 295 -4.05 21.47 14.12
CA ASP A 295 -3.97 22.66 13.26
C ASP A 295 -5.31 23.06 12.63
N GLY A 296 -6.42 22.42 13.01
CA GLY A 296 -7.76 22.67 12.51
C GLY A 296 -8.09 21.93 11.20
N THR A 297 -7.18 21.15 10.64
CA THR A 297 -7.45 20.34 9.44
C THR A 297 -8.53 19.31 9.73
N LYS A 298 -9.53 19.23 8.86
CA LYS A 298 -10.63 18.27 8.93
C LYS A 298 -10.19 16.90 8.47
N ILE A 299 -10.27 15.91 9.34
CA ILE A 299 -9.81 14.53 9.10
C ILE A 299 -11.02 13.58 9.11
N PRO A 300 -11.19 12.72 8.08
CA PRO A 300 -12.24 11.70 8.09
C PRO A 300 -11.82 10.48 8.90
N MET A 301 -12.81 9.83 9.50
CA MET A 301 -12.66 8.55 10.19
C MET A 301 -13.92 7.71 9.96
N ILE A 302 -13.74 6.41 9.73
CA ILE A 302 -14.84 5.47 9.58
C ILE A 302 -14.88 4.57 10.81
N ILE A 303 -16.05 4.50 11.44
CA ILE A 303 -16.28 3.75 12.70
C ILE A 303 -17.30 2.67 12.42
N THR A 304 -16.98 1.42 12.76
CA THR A 304 -17.85 0.25 12.55
C THR A 304 -18.00 -0.53 13.86
N TYR A 305 -19.20 -0.95 14.15
CA TYR A 305 -19.54 -1.72 15.34
C TYR A 305 -20.87 -2.46 15.17
N LYS A 306 -21.16 -3.36 16.09
CA LYS A 306 -22.43 -4.12 16.13
C LYS A 306 -23.57 -3.21 16.54
N LYS A 307 -24.71 -3.27 15.84
CA LYS A 307 -25.92 -2.50 16.15
C LYS A 307 -26.36 -2.72 17.59
N GLY A 308 -26.89 -1.65 18.20
CA GLY A 308 -27.37 -1.68 19.57
C GLY A 308 -26.28 -1.52 20.62
N LEU A 309 -25.03 -1.30 20.22
CA LEU A 309 -23.94 -1.00 21.15
C LEU A 309 -24.18 0.36 21.82
N GLU A 310 -24.16 0.39 23.16
CA GLU A 310 -24.33 1.62 23.93
C GLU A 310 -23.04 2.44 23.95
N MET A 311 -23.13 3.73 23.60
CA MET A 311 -22.00 4.65 23.64
C MET A 311 -21.80 5.23 25.04
N ASN A 312 -21.27 4.43 25.95
CA ASN A 312 -21.09 4.72 27.37
C ASN A 312 -19.62 4.98 27.78
N GLY A 313 -18.72 5.07 26.82
CA GLY A 313 -17.29 5.26 27.05
C GLY A 313 -16.53 4.00 27.52
N LYS A 314 -17.14 2.82 27.45
CA LYS A 314 -16.54 1.56 27.95
C LYS A 314 -16.40 0.48 26.87
N ASN A 315 -16.59 0.83 25.60
CA ASN A 315 -16.46 -0.15 24.54
C ASN A 315 -14.99 -0.36 24.16
N PRO A 316 -14.50 -1.60 24.15
CA PRO A 316 -13.18 -1.90 23.62
C PRO A 316 -13.07 -1.41 22.19
N THR A 317 -12.08 -0.58 21.91
CA THR A 317 -11.94 0.06 20.59
C THR A 317 -10.53 -0.13 20.07
N ILE A 318 -10.40 -0.58 18.82
CA ILE A 318 -9.17 -0.54 18.05
C ILE A 318 -9.26 0.65 17.10
N LEU A 319 -8.37 1.61 17.29
CA LEU A 319 -8.12 2.71 16.35
C LEU A 319 -6.93 2.32 15.47
N TYR A 320 -7.19 2.16 14.17
CA TYR A 320 -6.21 1.79 13.16
C TYR A 320 -5.83 3.00 12.31
N GLY A 321 -4.55 3.10 11.95
CA GLY A 321 -4.06 4.12 11.06
C GLY A 321 -2.79 3.69 10.33
N TYR A 322 -2.45 4.43 9.28
CA TYR A 322 -1.24 4.27 8.50
C TYR A 322 -0.52 5.60 8.30
N GLY A 323 -1.05 6.50 7.48
CA GLY A 323 -0.62 7.89 7.36
C GLY A 323 0.72 8.08 6.66
N GLY A 324 0.87 7.53 5.47
CA GLY A 324 2.09 7.72 4.69
C GLY A 324 2.05 7.09 3.30
N PHE A 325 3.06 7.39 2.51
CA PHE A 325 3.34 6.79 1.21
C PHE A 325 2.20 6.90 0.18
N ASN A 326 1.36 7.94 0.32
CA ASN A 326 0.21 8.11 -0.57
C ASN A 326 -0.76 6.92 -0.56
N ILE A 327 -0.73 6.11 0.51
CA ILE A 327 -1.61 4.94 0.64
C ILE A 327 -2.91 5.37 1.30
N SER A 328 -4.00 5.22 0.56
CA SER A 328 -5.35 5.49 1.04
C SER A 328 -5.91 4.28 1.79
N LEU A 329 -6.46 4.50 2.99
CA LEU A 329 -7.17 3.46 3.73
C LEU A 329 -8.64 3.48 3.32
N THR A 330 -8.95 2.77 2.23
CA THR A 330 -10.32 2.62 1.76
C THR A 330 -11.05 1.49 2.50
N PRO A 331 -12.39 1.55 2.60
CA PRO A 331 -13.15 0.49 3.26
C PRO A 331 -12.84 -0.89 2.69
N SER A 332 -12.49 -1.82 3.56
CA SER A 332 -12.19 -3.20 3.19
C SER A 332 -12.63 -4.17 4.28
N PHE A 333 -13.03 -5.37 3.85
CA PHE A 333 -13.48 -6.42 4.74
C PHE A 333 -12.30 -7.19 5.32
N SER A 334 -12.41 -7.54 6.60
CA SER A 334 -11.43 -8.40 7.28
C SER A 334 -12.15 -9.29 8.29
N VAL A 335 -11.98 -10.60 8.16
CA VAL A 335 -12.55 -11.58 9.11
C VAL A 335 -12.13 -11.30 10.55
N PRO A 336 -10.85 -11.03 10.87
CA PRO A 336 -10.46 -10.67 12.23
C PRO A 336 -11.19 -9.46 12.79
N ASN A 337 -11.45 -8.44 11.97
CA ASN A 337 -12.19 -7.26 12.43
C ASN A 337 -13.65 -7.58 12.76
N ILE A 338 -14.27 -8.50 12.00
CA ILE A 338 -15.62 -9.00 12.33
C ILE A 338 -15.59 -9.73 13.67
N VAL A 339 -14.62 -10.60 13.91
CA VAL A 339 -14.46 -11.30 15.21
C VAL A 339 -14.32 -10.29 16.36
N TRP A 340 -13.50 -9.25 16.17
CA TRP A 340 -13.37 -8.17 17.15
C TRP A 340 -14.71 -7.49 17.46
N MET A 341 -15.48 -7.15 16.42
CA MET A 341 -16.77 -6.47 16.58
C MET A 341 -17.86 -7.40 17.16
N GLU A 342 -17.81 -8.70 16.85
CA GLU A 342 -18.71 -9.69 17.46
C GLU A 342 -18.50 -9.83 18.97
N GLN A 343 -17.29 -9.55 19.47
CA GLN A 343 -17.00 -9.49 20.90
C GLN A 343 -17.42 -8.18 21.56
N GLY A 344 -18.15 -7.32 20.85
CA GLY A 344 -18.58 -6.01 21.34
C GLY A 344 -17.55 -4.89 21.13
N GLY A 345 -16.52 -5.15 20.33
CA GLY A 345 -15.49 -4.17 19.98
C GLY A 345 -15.95 -3.17 18.93
N ILE A 346 -15.35 -1.97 18.98
CA ILE A 346 -15.44 -0.95 17.93
C ILE A 346 -14.16 -0.99 17.11
N TYR A 347 -14.29 -0.89 15.79
CA TYR A 347 -13.17 -0.75 14.87
C TYR A 347 -13.25 0.61 14.15
N ALA A 348 -12.26 1.45 14.37
CA ALA A 348 -12.18 2.79 13.80
C ALA A 348 -10.93 2.93 12.93
N VAL A 349 -11.09 3.49 11.72
CA VAL A 349 -10.01 3.75 10.77
C VAL A 349 -9.95 5.24 10.49
N ALA A 350 -8.85 5.88 10.87
CA ALA A 350 -8.61 7.29 10.60
C ALA A 350 -7.86 7.47 9.28
N ASN A 351 -8.35 8.35 8.42
CA ASN A 351 -7.77 8.67 7.12
C ASN A 351 -6.80 9.85 7.27
N LEU A 352 -5.60 9.56 7.75
CA LEU A 352 -4.60 10.53 8.16
C LEU A 352 -3.90 11.20 6.99
N ARG A 353 -3.43 12.44 7.15
CA ARG A 353 -2.48 13.05 6.24
C ARG A 353 -1.25 12.14 6.04
N GLY A 354 -0.59 12.28 4.90
CA GLY A 354 0.45 11.33 4.48
C GLY A 354 -0.11 10.19 3.62
N GLY A 355 -1.39 9.84 3.76
CA GLY A 355 -2.13 8.99 2.82
C GLY A 355 -2.51 9.71 1.54
N GLY A 356 -3.27 9.04 0.67
CA GLY A 356 -3.65 9.53 -0.65
C GLY A 356 -5.12 9.94 -0.78
N GLU A 357 -5.90 9.97 0.30
CA GLU A 357 -7.35 10.12 0.26
C GLU A 357 -7.80 11.44 -0.39
N TYR A 358 -6.97 12.48 -0.29
CA TYR A 358 -7.20 13.80 -0.90
C TYR A 358 -6.04 14.25 -1.81
N GLY A 359 -5.32 13.27 -2.41
CA GLY A 359 -4.32 13.50 -3.44
C GLY A 359 -2.94 13.91 -2.91
N LYS A 360 -2.12 14.45 -3.82
CA LYS A 360 -0.71 14.78 -3.53
C LYS A 360 -0.55 15.79 -2.40
N LYS A 361 -1.43 16.77 -2.28
CA LYS A 361 -1.38 17.75 -1.19
C LYS A 361 -1.58 17.11 0.19
N TRP A 362 -2.46 16.12 0.27
CA TRP A 362 -2.70 15.35 1.49
C TRP A 362 -1.50 14.47 1.84
N HIS A 363 -0.93 13.81 0.85
CA HIS A 363 0.29 13.03 1.01
C HIS A 363 1.45 13.91 1.50
N ASP A 364 1.76 14.99 0.79
CA ASP A 364 2.88 15.87 1.11
C ASP A 364 2.74 16.53 2.49
N ALA A 365 1.51 16.81 2.93
CA ALA A 365 1.22 17.36 4.26
C ALA A 365 1.57 16.42 5.44
N GLY A 366 1.90 15.17 5.16
CA GLY A 366 2.36 14.17 6.13
C GLY A 366 3.79 13.69 5.89
N THR A 367 4.61 14.42 5.13
CA THR A 367 5.97 14.01 4.75
C THR A 367 7.04 14.90 5.38
N GLN A 368 8.23 14.36 5.57
CA GLN A 368 9.44 15.06 6.01
C GLN A 368 9.21 15.97 7.22
N LEU A 369 9.45 17.28 7.11
CA LEU A 369 9.26 18.26 8.20
C LEU A 369 7.78 18.47 8.58
N GLN A 370 6.84 17.83 7.91
CA GLN A 370 5.41 17.83 8.20
C GLN A 370 4.90 16.50 8.78
N LYS A 371 5.79 15.53 9.01
CA LYS A 371 5.40 14.19 9.50
C LYS A 371 4.65 14.23 10.83
N GLN A 372 4.92 15.19 11.70
CA GLN A 372 4.21 15.35 12.97
C GLN A 372 2.69 15.56 12.78
N ASN A 373 2.25 16.14 11.67
CA ASN A 373 0.83 16.25 11.34
C ASN A 373 0.11 14.91 11.38
N VAL A 374 0.77 13.84 10.93
CA VAL A 374 0.21 12.48 10.92
C VAL A 374 -0.07 11.99 12.34
N PHE A 375 0.87 12.21 13.24
CA PHE A 375 0.76 11.84 14.66
C PHE A 375 -0.31 12.69 15.36
N ASP A 376 -0.36 13.98 15.08
CA ASP A 376 -1.39 14.89 15.61
C ASP A 376 -2.78 14.49 15.13
N ASP A 377 -2.94 14.11 13.87
CA ASP A 377 -4.19 13.61 13.30
C ASP A 377 -4.66 12.33 14.03
N PHE A 378 -3.75 11.42 14.35
CA PHE A 378 -4.08 10.17 15.04
C PHE A 378 -4.42 10.39 16.52
N ILE A 379 -3.67 11.26 17.19
CA ILE A 379 -3.97 11.67 18.57
C ILE A 379 -5.39 12.28 18.65
N ALA A 380 -5.69 13.19 17.74
CA ALA A 380 -7.01 13.83 17.67
C ALA A 380 -8.13 12.81 17.38
N ALA A 381 -7.86 11.76 16.59
CA ALA A 381 -8.82 10.66 16.38
C ALA A 381 -9.13 9.93 17.68
N GLY A 382 -8.11 9.59 18.46
CA GLY A 382 -8.29 8.98 19.78
C GLY A 382 -9.08 9.88 20.74
N GLU A 383 -8.76 11.16 20.78
CA GLU A 383 -9.47 12.15 21.60
C GLU A 383 -10.94 12.29 21.16
N TYR A 384 -11.22 12.30 19.86
CA TYR A 384 -12.59 12.32 19.34
C TYR A 384 -13.41 11.13 19.82
N LEU A 385 -12.86 9.91 19.72
CA LEU A 385 -13.53 8.68 20.17
C LEU A 385 -13.85 8.71 21.67
N ILE A 386 -12.95 9.27 22.47
CA ILE A 386 -13.13 9.42 23.93
C ILE A 386 -14.18 10.50 24.23
N GLN A 387 -14.08 11.66 23.63
CA GLN A 387 -15.00 12.79 23.86
C GLN A 387 -16.45 12.45 23.47
N ASN A 388 -16.63 11.65 22.41
CA ASN A 388 -17.94 11.22 21.94
C ASN A 388 -18.42 9.91 22.58
N LYS A 389 -17.75 9.45 23.64
CA LYS A 389 -18.13 8.29 24.45
C LYS A 389 -18.20 6.95 23.69
N TYR A 390 -17.51 6.84 22.56
CA TYR A 390 -17.30 5.53 21.93
C TYR A 390 -16.49 4.65 22.86
N THR A 391 -15.47 5.23 23.49
CA THR A 391 -14.51 4.54 24.37
C THR A 391 -13.96 5.51 25.42
N SER A 392 -12.99 5.06 26.18
CA SER A 392 -12.14 5.87 27.06
C SER A 392 -10.68 5.41 26.94
N SER A 393 -9.75 6.13 27.57
CA SER A 393 -8.33 5.71 27.60
C SER A 393 -8.15 4.31 28.15
N ASP A 394 -9.03 3.82 29.04
CA ASP A 394 -8.96 2.46 29.60
C ASP A 394 -9.41 1.37 28.60
N TYR A 395 -10.09 1.74 27.53
CA TYR A 395 -10.66 0.82 26.53
C TYR A 395 -10.21 1.13 25.11
N LEU A 396 -9.23 2.03 24.92
CA LEU A 396 -8.67 2.36 23.62
C LEU A 396 -7.37 1.57 23.37
N ALA A 397 -7.32 0.88 22.24
CA ALA A 397 -6.11 0.33 21.66
C ALA A 397 -5.78 1.06 20.35
N ILE A 398 -4.52 1.36 20.12
CA ILE A 398 -4.03 1.88 18.83
C ILE A 398 -3.22 0.81 18.11
N ARG A 399 -3.44 0.70 16.80
CA ARG A 399 -2.83 -0.33 15.95
C ARG A 399 -2.39 0.24 14.61
N GLY A 400 -1.30 -0.26 14.09
CA GLY A 400 -0.78 0.03 12.77
C GLY A 400 0.44 -0.82 12.45
N GLY A 401 0.66 -1.07 11.17
CA GLY A 401 1.79 -1.86 10.68
C GLY A 401 2.72 -1.06 9.78
N SER A 402 4.00 -1.43 9.73
CA SER A 402 5.00 -0.79 8.86
C SER A 402 5.16 0.70 9.18
N ASN A 403 4.89 1.59 8.25
CA ASN A 403 4.72 3.02 8.55
C ASN A 403 3.65 3.28 9.62
N GLY A 404 2.59 2.46 9.67
CA GLY A 404 1.60 2.48 10.76
C GLY A 404 2.16 2.00 12.09
N GLY A 405 3.20 1.16 12.09
CA GLY A 405 3.95 0.79 13.30
C GLY A 405 4.77 1.96 13.85
N LEU A 406 5.38 2.77 12.97
CA LEU A 406 5.96 4.05 13.35
C LEU A 406 4.91 4.98 13.97
N LEU A 407 3.75 5.08 13.34
CA LEU A 407 2.61 5.88 13.85
C LEU A 407 2.29 5.51 15.30
N VAL A 408 2.11 4.22 15.57
CA VAL A 408 1.80 3.72 16.92
C VAL A 408 2.94 4.00 17.88
N GLY A 409 4.18 3.73 17.48
CA GLY A 409 5.37 3.99 18.32
C GLY A 409 5.54 5.46 18.67
N ALA A 410 5.34 6.36 17.71
CA ALA A 410 5.44 7.80 17.93
C ALA A 410 4.29 8.31 18.84
N VAL A 411 3.05 7.90 18.59
CA VAL A 411 1.92 8.35 19.38
C VAL A 411 1.96 7.82 20.81
N MET A 412 2.32 6.55 21.03
CA MET A 412 2.42 6.00 22.38
C MET A 412 3.56 6.62 23.22
N THR A 413 4.61 7.09 22.59
CA THR A 413 5.70 7.80 23.28
C THR A 413 5.38 9.27 23.53
N GLN A 414 4.62 9.92 22.67
CA GLN A 414 4.17 11.31 22.84
C GLN A 414 2.98 11.43 23.81
N ARG A 415 2.04 10.51 23.76
CA ARG A 415 0.79 10.52 24.55
C ARG A 415 0.53 9.14 25.17
N PRO A 416 1.37 8.69 26.11
CA PRO A 416 1.18 7.40 26.78
C PRO A 416 -0.12 7.31 27.60
N ASP A 417 -0.74 8.45 27.92
CA ASP A 417 -2.02 8.57 28.63
C ASP A 417 -3.25 8.29 27.76
N LEU A 418 -3.10 8.36 26.42
CA LEU A 418 -4.24 8.35 25.50
C LEU A 418 -4.89 6.97 25.38
N MET A 419 -4.11 5.89 25.45
CA MET A 419 -4.55 4.53 25.17
C MET A 419 -4.16 3.57 26.30
N LYS A 420 -4.94 2.50 26.44
CA LYS A 420 -4.66 1.37 27.33
C LYS A 420 -3.67 0.39 26.72
N VAL A 421 -3.77 0.18 25.41
CA VAL A 421 -2.99 -0.83 24.66
C VAL A 421 -2.40 -0.21 23.41
N ALA A 422 -1.14 -0.52 23.13
CA ALA A 422 -0.44 -0.14 21.91
C ALA A 422 0.06 -1.39 21.16
N LEU A 423 -0.22 -1.45 19.87
CA LEU A 423 0.02 -2.61 19.00
C LEU A 423 0.86 -2.22 17.77
N PRO A 424 2.13 -1.84 17.94
CA PRO A 424 2.99 -1.51 16.79
C PRO A 424 3.47 -2.81 16.11
N ALA A 425 3.13 -2.95 14.82
CA ALA A 425 3.47 -4.12 14.03
C ALA A 425 4.50 -3.79 12.96
N VAL A 426 5.54 -4.61 12.85
CA VAL A 426 6.60 -4.52 11.81
C VAL A 426 7.03 -3.07 11.55
N GLY A 427 7.19 -2.28 12.60
CA GLY A 427 7.29 -0.82 12.53
C GLY A 427 8.66 -0.30 12.16
N VAL A 428 8.68 0.85 11.48
CA VAL A 428 9.89 1.66 11.27
C VAL A 428 10.11 2.49 12.54
N LEU A 429 10.90 1.98 13.48
CA LEU A 429 10.97 2.52 14.85
C LEU A 429 12.29 3.23 15.18
N ASP A 430 13.34 3.06 14.36
CA ASP A 430 14.58 3.82 14.41
C ASP A 430 14.69 4.73 13.19
N MET A 431 14.26 5.97 13.35
CA MET A 431 14.20 6.92 12.24
C MET A 431 15.56 7.53 11.88
N LEU A 432 16.57 7.36 12.73
CA LEU A 432 17.91 7.85 12.44
C LEU A 432 18.71 6.90 11.53
N ARG A 433 18.33 5.61 11.49
CA ARG A 433 19.08 4.55 10.78
C ARG A 433 18.27 3.76 9.76
N TYR A 434 16.96 3.99 9.64
CA TYR A 434 16.11 3.19 8.75
C TYR A 434 16.67 3.09 7.33
N HIS A 435 17.25 4.16 6.82
CA HIS A 435 17.78 4.28 5.45
C HIS A 435 19.07 3.48 5.22
N THR A 436 19.65 2.93 6.27
CA THR A 436 20.87 2.11 6.17
C THR A 436 20.57 0.61 5.97
N PHE A 437 19.33 0.19 6.14
CA PHE A 437 18.92 -1.21 6.02
C PHE A 437 18.14 -1.45 4.73
N THR A 438 18.39 -2.58 4.08
CA THR A 438 17.65 -3.13 2.94
C THR A 438 17.14 -2.05 1.95
N ALA A 439 15.83 -1.91 1.80
CA ALA A 439 15.19 -0.94 0.92
C ALA A 439 14.89 0.43 1.59
N GLY A 440 15.29 0.62 2.85
CA GLY A 440 14.91 1.80 3.64
C GLY A 440 15.26 3.15 3.02
N ALA A 441 16.40 3.25 2.32
CA ALA A 441 16.79 4.48 1.64
C ALA A 441 15.76 4.96 0.59
N GLY A 442 14.94 4.06 0.06
CA GLY A 442 13.86 4.36 -0.86
C GLY A 442 12.66 5.09 -0.24
N TRP A 443 12.59 5.21 1.09
CA TRP A 443 11.47 5.85 1.79
C TRP A 443 11.72 7.32 2.12
N ALA A 444 12.83 7.87 1.62
CA ALA A 444 13.26 9.23 1.96
C ALA A 444 12.33 10.33 1.48
N TYR A 445 11.51 10.09 0.45
CA TYR A 445 10.46 11.04 0.04
C TYR A 445 9.50 11.32 1.20
N ASP A 446 9.09 10.30 1.92
CA ASP A 446 8.17 10.45 3.06
C ASP A 446 8.88 10.91 4.34
N TYR A 447 10.06 10.40 4.63
CA TYR A 447 10.69 10.62 5.94
C TYR A 447 11.83 11.65 5.93
N GLY A 448 12.51 11.86 4.80
CA GLY A 448 13.84 12.43 4.83
C GLY A 448 14.86 11.50 5.50
N THR A 449 16.11 11.89 5.57
CA THR A 449 17.16 11.10 6.24
C THR A 449 17.93 11.93 7.27
N SER A 450 18.46 11.27 8.30
CA SER A 450 19.29 11.88 9.33
C SER A 450 20.59 12.46 8.80
N GLU A 451 21.03 12.03 7.61
CA GLU A 451 22.28 12.48 6.97
C GLU A 451 22.07 13.67 6.03
N GLN A 452 20.84 13.98 5.69
CA GLN A 452 20.50 15.01 4.71
C GLN A 452 20.77 16.42 5.22
N SER A 453 20.51 16.71 6.50
CA SER A 453 20.77 18.00 7.15
C SER A 453 20.65 17.86 8.66
N LYS A 454 21.23 18.85 9.39
CA LYS A 454 21.07 18.94 10.85
C LYS A 454 19.59 19.11 11.24
N GLU A 455 18.86 19.92 10.52
CA GLU A 455 17.42 20.17 10.74
C GLU A 455 16.63 18.86 10.64
N MET A 456 16.85 18.08 9.59
CA MET A 456 16.16 16.80 9.41
C MET A 456 16.56 15.78 10.45
N PHE A 457 17.84 15.72 10.84
CA PHE A 457 18.32 14.87 11.93
C PHE A 457 17.57 15.17 13.24
N GLU A 458 17.51 16.44 13.63
CA GLU A 458 16.82 16.85 14.87
C GLU A 458 15.31 16.57 14.78
N TYR A 459 14.71 16.80 13.63
CA TYR A 459 13.28 16.51 13.41
C TYR A 459 12.97 15.01 13.54
N LEU A 460 13.73 14.15 12.87
CA LEU A 460 13.58 12.70 12.95
C LEU A 460 13.82 12.19 14.39
N LYS A 461 14.86 12.71 15.06
CA LYS A 461 15.17 12.36 16.44
C LYS A 461 14.03 12.72 17.39
N ALA A 462 13.34 13.83 17.15
CA ALA A 462 12.26 14.31 18.01
C ALA A 462 11.06 13.38 18.08
N TYR A 463 10.79 12.58 17.04
CA TYR A 463 9.68 11.62 17.06
C TYR A 463 10.09 10.15 16.96
N SER A 464 11.35 9.85 16.66
CA SER A 464 11.84 8.47 16.51
C SER A 464 11.52 7.63 17.76
N PRO A 465 10.69 6.58 17.64
CA PRO A 465 10.23 5.83 18.81
C PRO A 465 11.35 5.29 19.70
N VAL A 466 12.36 4.66 19.10
CA VAL A 466 13.52 4.13 19.85
C VAL A 466 14.22 5.20 20.68
N HIS A 467 14.29 6.45 20.19
CA HIS A 467 14.99 7.55 20.82
C HIS A 467 14.15 8.37 21.80
N ASN A 468 12.84 8.10 21.90
CA ASN A 468 11.90 8.87 22.72
C ASN A 468 11.25 8.07 23.85
N VAL A 469 11.72 6.87 24.13
CA VAL A 469 11.34 6.14 25.34
C VAL A 469 12.02 6.79 26.53
N LYS A 470 11.24 7.31 27.48
CA LYS A 470 11.71 8.02 28.68
C LYS A 470 11.64 7.11 29.89
N ALA A 471 12.68 7.18 30.72
CA ALA A 471 12.73 6.43 31.97
C ALA A 471 11.65 6.89 32.96
N GLY A 472 11.01 5.94 33.63
CA GLY A 472 10.04 6.20 34.69
C GLY A 472 8.63 6.57 34.20
N VAL A 473 8.39 6.62 32.89
CA VAL A 473 7.05 6.84 32.32
C VAL A 473 6.26 5.55 32.37
N ASN A 474 4.98 5.65 32.72
CA ASN A 474 4.04 4.54 32.65
C ASN A 474 3.48 4.44 31.24
N TYR A 475 4.05 3.55 30.45
CA TYR A 475 3.59 3.29 29.08
C TYR A 475 2.35 2.39 29.05
N PRO A 476 1.53 2.44 27.99
CA PRO A 476 0.41 1.50 27.84
C PRO A 476 0.90 0.05 27.76
N ALA A 477 0.00 -0.89 28.03
CA ALA A 477 0.27 -2.29 27.72
C ALA A 477 0.63 -2.40 26.24
N THR A 478 1.80 -2.94 25.94
CA THR A 478 2.39 -2.89 24.60
C THR A 478 2.71 -4.30 24.11
N LEU A 479 2.18 -4.67 22.94
CA LEU A 479 2.57 -5.87 22.22
C LEU A 479 3.16 -5.46 20.86
N VAL A 480 4.47 -5.48 20.79
CA VAL A 480 5.22 -5.32 19.53
C VAL A 480 5.15 -6.62 18.75
N THR A 481 4.81 -6.58 17.49
CA THR A 481 4.84 -7.74 16.61
C THR A 481 5.85 -7.54 15.48
N THR A 482 6.62 -8.58 15.18
CA THR A 482 7.61 -8.61 14.09
C THR A 482 7.81 -10.04 13.58
N ALA A 483 8.66 -10.21 12.58
CA ALA A 483 8.97 -11.50 11.99
C ALA A 483 10.46 -11.61 11.67
N ASP A 484 11.02 -12.83 11.79
CA ASP A 484 12.46 -13.07 11.70
C ASP A 484 13.04 -12.95 10.27
N HIS A 485 12.21 -13.07 9.24
CA HIS A 485 12.57 -12.92 7.82
C HIS A 485 12.04 -11.61 7.19
N ASP A 486 11.67 -10.63 8.00
CA ASP A 486 11.25 -9.32 7.51
C ASP A 486 12.47 -8.55 6.99
N ASP A 487 12.67 -8.57 5.68
CA ASP A 487 13.73 -7.84 4.98
C ASP A 487 13.22 -6.53 4.35
N ARG A 488 11.95 -6.21 4.51
CA ARG A 488 11.39 -4.90 4.16
C ARG A 488 11.63 -3.91 5.28
N VAL A 489 11.11 -4.19 6.47
CA VAL A 489 11.39 -3.44 7.69
C VAL A 489 12.08 -4.38 8.67
N VAL A 490 13.39 -4.29 8.72
CA VAL A 490 14.19 -5.27 9.47
C VAL A 490 13.76 -5.37 10.94
N PRO A 491 13.70 -6.58 11.52
CA PRO A 491 13.20 -6.78 12.89
C PRO A 491 14.04 -6.08 13.96
N ALA A 492 15.24 -5.62 13.63
CA ALA A 492 16.07 -4.82 14.51
C ALA A 492 15.36 -3.55 15.01
N HIS A 493 14.48 -2.94 14.24
CA HIS A 493 13.63 -1.83 14.68
C HIS A 493 12.80 -2.21 15.90
N SER A 494 12.09 -3.34 15.80
CA SER A 494 11.24 -3.85 16.88
C SER A 494 12.05 -4.32 18.08
N PHE A 495 13.19 -4.97 17.87
CA PHE A 495 14.06 -5.43 18.97
C PHE A 495 14.64 -4.26 19.76
N LYS A 496 15.10 -3.22 19.10
CA LYS A 496 15.62 -2.01 19.75
C LYS A 496 14.52 -1.30 20.54
N PHE A 497 13.33 -1.17 19.95
CA PHE A 497 12.23 -0.47 20.59
C PHE A 497 11.74 -1.20 21.85
N ILE A 498 11.52 -2.51 21.77
CA ILE A 498 11.07 -3.28 22.94
C ILE A 498 12.13 -3.30 24.05
N SER A 499 13.42 -3.36 23.69
CA SER A 499 14.51 -3.30 24.66
C SER A 499 14.54 -1.98 25.42
N GLU A 500 14.34 -0.86 24.74
CA GLU A 500 14.24 0.46 25.36
C GLU A 500 13.01 0.56 26.29
N LEU A 501 11.85 0.05 25.85
CA LEU A 501 10.64 0.02 26.66
C LEU A 501 10.84 -0.82 27.93
N GLN A 502 11.35 -2.04 27.80
CA GLN A 502 11.57 -2.95 28.94
C GLN A 502 12.60 -2.39 29.94
N ALA A 503 13.60 -1.65 29.46
CA ALA A 503 14.62 -1.05 30.31
C ALA A 503 14.14 0.21 31.04
N LYS A 504 13.21 0.98 30.48
CA LYS A 504 12.85 2.33 30.93
C LYS A 504 11.44 2.48 31.46
N ASP A 505 10.49 1.57 31.09
CA ASP A 505 9.11 1.65 31.57
C ASP A 505 9.04 1.69 33.09
N GLY A 506 8.35 2.69 33.62
CA GLY A 506 8.14 2.88 35.05
C GLY A 506 6.80 2.34 35.55
N GLY A 507 6.00 1.76 34.65
CA GLY A 507 4.67 1.25 34.95
C GLY A 507 4.64 -0.23 35.33
N LYS A 508 3.41 -0.76 35.41
CA LYS A 508 3.15 -2.20 35.67
C LYS A 508 2.48 -2.89 34.50
N ASN A 509 2.23 -2.17 33.42
CA ASN A 509 1.61 -2.74 32.22
C ASN A 509 2.60 -3.71 31.54
N PRO A 510 2.14 -4.83 30.95
CA PRO A 510 3.03 -5.73 30.24
C PRO A 510 3.57 -5.06 28.98
N VAL A 511 4.87 -5.26 28.73
CA VAL A 511 5.61 -4.74 27.58
C VAL A 511 6.29 -5.93 26.93
N LEU A 512 5.67 -6.45 25.88
CA LEU A 512 6.01 -7.73 25.26
C LEU A 512 6.32 -7.58 23.78
N ILE A 513 7.02 -8.56 23.24
CA ILE A 513 7.22 -8.73 21.81
C ILE A 513 6.80 -10.14 21.39
N ARG A 514 6.09 -10.23 20.27
CA ARG A 514 5.78 -11.46 19.58
C ARG A 514 6.55 -11.52 18.27
N ILE A 515 7.38 -12.54 18.14
CA ILE A 515 8.24 -12.74 16.96
C ILE A 515 7.70 -13.95 16.20
N GLU A 516 7.21 -13.75 14.97
CA GLU A 516 6.83 -14.85 14.09
C GLU A 516 8.08 -15.41 13.42
N THR A 517 8.22 -16.74 13.42
CA THR A 517 9.34 -17.43 12.77
C THR A 517 8.97 -17.88 11.37
N ASN A 518 9.95 -17.91 10.46
CA ASN A 518 9.73 -18.22 9.04
C ASN A 518 8.61 -17.36 8.43
N ALA A 519 8.63 -16.07 8.73
CA ALA A 519 7.67 -15.10 8.26
C ALA A 519 8.39 -13.77 7.97
N GLY A 520 7.82 -13.00 7.04
CA GLY A 520 8.35 -11.70 6.63
C GLY A 520 7.42 -10.54 7.00
N HIS A 521 7.30 -9.56 6.11
CA HIS A 521 6.54 -8.33 6.37
C HIS A 521 5.01 -8.53 6.39
N GLY A 522 4.52 -9.71 6.10
CA GLY A 522 3.09 -10.08 6.17
C GLY A 522 2.57 -10.76 4.91
N ALA A 523 3.05 -10.39 3.73
CA ALA A 523 2.63 -11.03 2.49
C ALA A 523 3.02 -12.52 2.48
N GLY A 524 2.07 -13.38 2.09
CA GLY A 524 2.30 -14.83 2.02
C GLY A 524 2.32 -15.55 3.38
N THR A 525 1.94 -14.89 4.47
CA THR A 525 1.80 -15.55 5.78
C THR A 525 0.69 -16.61 5.72
N PRO A 526 0.95 -17.85 6.13
CA PRO A 526 -0.07 -18.90 6.19
C PRO A 526 -1.25 -18.51 7.08
N ILE A 527 -2.46 -18.91 6.69
CA ILE A 527 -3.69 -18.59 7.42
C ILE A 527 -3.63 -19.03 8.88
N SER A 528 -3.08 -20.22 9.16
CA SER A 528 -2.92 -20.72 10.54
C SER A 528 -2.10 -19.77 11.42
N LYS A 529 -0.99 -19.24 10.91
CA LYS A 529 -0.16 -18.26 11.62
C LYS A 529 -0.89 -16.94 11.83
N SER A 530 -1.67 -16.50 10.84
CA SER A 530 -2.50 -15.28 10.95
C SER A 530 -3.56 -15.43 12.02
N ILE A 531 -4.23 -16.59 12.10
CA ILE A 531 -5.23 -16.89 13.14
C ILE A 531 -4.59 -16.82 14.54
N GLU A 532 -3.46 -17.48 14.74
CA GLU A 532 -2.75 -17.45 16.02
C GLU A 532 -2.32 -16.04 16.40
N GLN A 533 -1.79 -15.27 15.45
CA GLN A 533 -1.37 -13.88 15.68
C GLN A 533 -2.54 -13.00 16.12
N TYR A 534 -3.67 -13.05 15.41
CA TYR A 534 -4.84 -12.27 15.79
C TYR A 534 -5.46 -12.73 17.11
N ALA A 535 -5.44 -14.03 17.41
CA ALA A 535 -5.88 -14.54 18.70
C ALA A 535 -5.03 -13.96 19.85
N ASP A 536 -3.70 -13.95 19.70
CA ASP A 536 -2.78 -13.37 20.68
C ASP A 536 -3.01 -11.86 20.84
N ILE A 537 -3.18 -11.13 19.74
CA ILE A 537 -3.40 -9.68 19.75
C ILE A 537 -4.71 -9.33 20.46
N PHE A 538 -5.80 -10.02 20.14
CA PHE A 538 -7.10 -9.74 20.74
C PHE A 538 -7.16 -10.15 22.20
N ALA A 539 -6.60 -11.33 22.54
CA ALA A 539 -6.50 -11.76 23.92
C ALA A 539 -5.69 -10.79 24.79
N PHE A 540 -4.51 -10.38 24.31
CA PHE A 540 -3.70 -9.36 24.98
C PHE A 540 -4.45 -8.05 25.19
N THR A 541 -5.15 -7.60 24.15
CA THR A 541 -5.89 -6.34 24.18
C THR A 541 -7.04 -6.38 25.17
N LEU A 542 -7.92 -7.37 25.07
CA LEU A 542 -9.09 -7.52 25.94
C LEU A 542 -8.68 -7.77 27.40
N TRP A 543 -7.66 -8.60 27.63
CA TRP A 543 -7.14 -8.86 28.97
C TRP A 543 -6.70 -7.57 29.67
N ASN A 544 -5.92 -6.74 28.98
CA ASN A 544 -5.43 -5.48 29.55
C ASN A 544 -6.51 -4.42 29.74
N MET A 545 -7.61 -4.53 29.01
CA MET A 545 -8.82 -3.70 29.20
C MET A 545 -9.73 -4.24 30.31
N GLY A 546 -9.44 -5.40 30.88
CA GLY A 546 -10.29 -6.05 31.89
C GLY A 546 -11.59 -6.61 31.34
N VAL A 547 -11.66 -6.87 30.04
CA VAL A 547 -12.80 -7.50 29.36
C VAL A 547 -12.59 -9.01 29.36
N ARG A 548 -13.60 -9.79 29.84
CA ARG A 548 -13.56 -11.25 29.96
C ARG A 548 -14.56 -11.90 29.00
#